data_f0e59fd75d3d00bd4dcbdfb566e189c2
#
_entry.id   f0e59fd75d3d00bd4dcbdfb566e189c2
#
_cell.length_a   1.000
_cell.length_b   1.000
_cell.length_c   1.000
_cell.angle_alpha   90.00
_cell.angle_beta   90.00
_cell.angle_gamma   90.00
#
_symmetry.space_group_name_H-M   'P 1'
#
loop_
_entity.id
_entity.type
_entity.pdbx_description
1 polymer ?
#
loop_
_entity_poly.entity_id
_entity_poly.type
_entity_poly.pdbx_seq_one_letter_code
_entity_poly.pdbx_strand_id
1 'polypeptide(L)'
;AQFVKAGTDSGDRVWRMPLIDDYKDSLDSDVADFNHNASAAKYSAGSVTAALFLEHFAGTRRWLHLDIAGTGRSEVDAGENPKGGTGYGVRLLTQWIMSL
;
A
#
# COMPACT_ATOMS: atom_id res chain seq x y z
N ALA A 1 -5.68 -13.44 -2.10
CA ALA A 1 -5.02 -14.72 -1.83
C ALA A 1 -3.74 -14.89 -2.65
N GLN A 2 -3.80 -14.73 -3.97
CA GLN A 2 -2.66 -14.93 -4.89
C GLN A 2 -1.47 -13.99 -4.60
N PHE A 3 -1.75 -12.72 -4.32
CA PHE A 3 -0.71 -11.74 -3.99
C PHE A 3 -0.04 -12.04 -2.65
N VAL A 4 -0.81 -12.46 -1.64
CA VAL A 4 -0.26 -12.85 -0.33
C VAL A 4 0.66 -14.07 -0.47
N LYS A 5 0.27 -15.04 -1.30
CA LYS A 5 1.10 -16.21 -1.61
C LYS A 5 2.44 -15.79 -2.25
N ALA A 6 2.39 -14.87 -3.22
CA ALA A 6 3.59 -14.33 -3.85
C ALA A 6 4.51 -13.65 -2.82
N GLY A 7 3.95 -12.95 -1.85
CA GLY A 7 4.71 -12.37 -0.74
C GLY A 7 5.45 -13.41 0.09
N THR A 8 4.78 -14.50 0.42
CA THR A 8 5.40 -15.61 1.15
C THR A 8 6.51 -16.27 0.32
N ASP A 9 6.24 -16.56 -0.95
CA ASP A 9 7.16 -17.28 -1.82
C ASP A 9 8.41 -16.44 -2.16
N SER A 10 8.27 -15.13 -2.30
CA SER A 10 9.38 -14.22 -2.65
C SER A 10 10.22 -13.77 -1.45
N GLY A 11 9.70 -13.91 -0.24
CA GLY A 11 10.32 -13.37 0.96
C GLY A 11 9.98 -11.91 1.25
N ASP A 12 9.31 -11.20 0.35
CA ASP A 12 8.75 -9.87 0.59
C ASP A 12 7.37 -10.00 1.22
N ARG A 13 7.33 -10.25 2.52
CA ARG A 13 6.09 -10.51 3.23
C ARG A 13 5.14 -9.34 3.18
N VAL A 14 3.84 -9.65 3.11
CA VAL A 14 2.76 -8.67 3.09
C VAL A 14 1.77 -8.93 4.23
N TRP A 15 1.14 -7.87 4.66
CA TRP A 15 0.03 -7.92 5.60
C TRP A 15 -1.19 -7.26 4.95
N ARG A 16 -2.23 -8.06 4.71
CA ARG A 16 -3.44 -7.55 4.08
C ARG A 16 -4.20 -6.65 5.06
N MET A 17 -4.41 -5.40 4.65
CA MET A 17 -5.21 -4.43 5.38
C MET A 17 -6.63 -4.38 4.79
N PRO A 18 -7.67 -4.21 5.61
CA PRO A 18 -9.02 -4.04 5.11
C PRO A 18 -9.20 -2.65 4.48
N LEU A 19 -9.99 -2.57 3.41
CA LEU A 19 -10.51 -1.30 2.90
C LEU A 19 -11.80 -0.99 3.66
N ILE A 20 -11.80 0.05 4.48
CA ILE A 20 -12.92 0.43 5.32
C ILE A 20 -13.58 1.67 4.72
N ASP A 21 -14.73 1.48 4.08
CA ASP A 21 -15.43 2.54 3.37
C ASP A 21 -15.85 3.71 4.28
N ASP A 22 -16.08 3.45 5.55
CA ASP A 22 -16.42 4.49 6.54
C ASP A 22 -15.32 5.57 6.66
N TYR A 23 -14.09 5.28 6.25
CA TYR A 23 -12.98 6.23 6.29
C TYR A 23 -12.93 7.15 5.07
N LYS A 24 -13.76 6.93 4.06
CA LYS A 24 -13.77 7.74 2.82
C LYS A 24 -14.11 9.20 3.08
N ASP A 25 -14.89 9.50 4.11
CA ASP A 25 -15.28 10.87 4.45
C ASP A 25 -14.07 11.75 4.85
N SER A 26 -12.95 11.14 5.30
CA SER A 26 -11.72 11.86 5.58
C SER A 26 -11.03 12.43 4.33
N LEU A 27 -11.46 11.98 3.15
CA LEU A 27 -10.96 12.42 1.85
C LEU A 27 -11.82 13.52 1.23
N ASP A 28 -12.86 13.96 1.91
CA ASP A 28 -13.74 15.03 1.44
C ASP A 28 -12.99 16.36 1.37
N SER A 29 -13.32 17.17 0.37
CA SER A 29 -12.74 18.49 0.16
C SER A 29 -13.85 19.49 -0.14
N ASP A 30 -13.71 20.71 0.42
CA ASP A 30 -14.63 21.81 0.14
C ASP A 30 -14.33 22.51 -1.20
N VAL A 31 -13.16 22.25 -1.79
CA VAL A 31 -12.66 22.98 -2.96
C VAL A 31 -12.27 22.07 -4.13
N ALA A 32 -12.26 20.75 -3.93
CA ALA A 32 -11.88 19.76 -4.93
C ALA A 32 -12.78 18.53 -4.81
N ASP A 33 -12.69 17.61 -5.76
CA ASP A 33 -13.43 16.35 -5.71
C ASP A 33 -12.96 15.48 -4.53
N PHE A 34 -11.64 15.46 -4.26
CA PHE A 34 -11.05 14.72 -3.15
C PHE A 34 -9.86 15.47 -2.58
N ASN A 35 -9.63 15.27 -1.28
CA ASN A 35 -8.40 15.65 -0.61
C ASN A 35 -7.40 14.49 -0.75
N HIS A 36 -6.21 14.75 -1.28
CA HIS A 36 -5.17 13.73 -1.46
C HIS A 36 -4.57 13.24 -0.14
N ASN A 37 -4.74 13.99 0.93
CA ASN A 37 -4.25 13.65 2.25
C ASN A 37 -5.41 13.68 3.23
N ALA A 38 -5.72 12.51 3.80
CA ALA A 38 -6.82 12.40 4.74
C ALA A 38 -6.64 13.34 5.95
N SER A 39 -7.75 13.85 6.46
CA SER A 39 -7.74 14.65 7.67
C SER A 39 -7.16 13.84 8.83
N ALA A 40 -5.96 14.19 9.27
CA ALA A 40 -5.21 13.45 10.30
C ALA A 40 -5.94 13.41 11.65
N ALA A 41 -6.86 14.33 11.88
CA ALA A 41 -7.61 14.42 13.12
C ALA A 41 -8.73 13.37 13.23
N LYS A 42 -9.15 12.77 12.11
CA LYS A 42 -10.33 11.91 12.09
C LYS A 42 -10.00 10.43 12.24
N TYR A 43 -9.03 9.93 11.45
CA TYR A 43 -8.63 8.54 11.48
C TYR A 43 -7.11 8.40 11.39
N SER A 44 -6.53 7.55 12.24
CA SER A 44 -5.10 7.25 12.22
C SER A 44 -4.80 5.99 11.38
N ALA A 45 -5.39 5.90 10.20
CA ALA A 45 -5.31 4.74 9.31
C ALA A 45 -4.71 5.12 7.95
N GLY A 46 -3.51 5.71 7.96
CA GLY A 46 -2.89 6.29 6.77
C GLY A 46 -2.77 5.36 5.58
N SER A 47 -2.39 4.10 5.78
CA SER A 47 -2.30 3.10 4.71
C SER A 47 -3.65 2.83 4.06
N VAL A 48 -4.71 2.75 4.88
CA VAL A 48 -6.07 2.49 4.38
C VAL A 48 -6.63 3.70 3.66
N THR A 49 -6.46 4.89 4.20
CA THR A 49 -6.96 6.12 3.57
C THR A 49 -6.21 6.45 2.28
N ALA A 50 -4.92 6.18 2.20
CA ALA A 50 -4.15 6.31 0.96
C ALA A 50 -4.69 5.36 -0.13
N ALA A 51 -4.97 4.12 0.23
CA ALA A 51 -5.57 3.15 -0.68
C ALA A 51 -6.96 3.59 -1.14
N LEU A 52 -7.80 4.07 -0.24
CA LEU A 52 -9.14 4.56 -0.56
C LEU A 52 -9.10 5.77 -1.51
N PHE A 53 -8.14 6.67 -1.34
CA PHE A 53 -7.95 7.79 -2.26
C PHE A 53 -7.65 7.30 -3.68
N LEU A 54 -6.69 6.41 -3.83
CA LEU A 54 -6.28 5.89 -5.15
C LEU A 54 -7.36 5.00 -5.79
N GLU A 55 -8.16 4.31 -4.99
CA GLU A 55 -9.26 3.47 -5.49
C GLU A 55 -10.25 4.24 -6.36
N HIS A 56 -10.49 5.53 -6.06
CA HIS A 56 -11.36 6.38 -6.86
C HIS A 56 -10.95 6.46 -8.33
N PHE A 57 -9.64 6.38 -8.61
CA PHE A 57 -9.09 6.48 -9.95
C PHE A 57 -9.01 5.13 -10.66
N ALA A 58 -9.17 4.03 -9.93
CA ALA A 58 -9.14 2.69 -10.50
C ALA A 58 -10.43 2.33 -11.24
N GLY A 59 -11.55 2.91 -10.82
CA GLY A 59 -12.88 2.61 -11.37
C GLY A 59 -13.26 1.14 -11.14
N THR A 60 -13.70 0.47 -12.19
CA THR A 60 -14.11 -0.95 -12.13
C THR A 60 -12.98 -1.92 -12.45
N ARG A 61 -11.77 -1.43 -12.64
CA ARG A 61 -10.61 -2.27 -12.97
C ARG A 61 -10.21 -3.14 -11.78
N ARG A 62 -9.59 -4.26 -12.07
CA ARG A 62 -8.89 -5.05 -11.05
C ARG A 62 -7.75 -4.18 -10.50
N TRP A 63 -7.72 -4.01 -9.18
CA TRP A 63 -6.83 -3.06 -8.55
C TRP A 63 -6.23 -3.64 -7.27
N LEU A 64 -5.01 -3.22 -6.99
CA LEU A 64 -4.29 -3.56 -5.78
C LEU A 64 -3.44 -2.36 -5.37
N HIS A 65 -3.47 -2.03 -4.10
CA HIS A 65 -2.62 -1.01 -3.50
C HIS A 65 -1.58 -1.68 -2.60
N LEU A 66 -0.34 -1.25 -2.73
CA LEU A 66 0.76 -1.71 -1.88
C LEU A 66 1.40 -0.50 -1.20
N ASP A 67 1.25 -0.41 0.10
CA ASP A 67 1.90 0.63 0.90
C ASP A 67 3.29 0.13 1.33
N ILE A 68 4.33 0.84 0.90
CA ILE A 68 5.72 0.50 1.18
C ILE A 68 6.41 1.52 2.11
N ALA A 69 5.65 2.41 2.73
CA ALA A 69 6.24 3.46 3.58
C ALA A 69 7.08 2.88 4.72
N GLY A 70 6.64 1.74 5.28
CA GLY A 70 7.37 1.08 6.38
C GLY A 70 8.46 0.11 5.94
N THR A 71 8.46 -0.33 4.69
CA THR A 71 9.34 -1.41 4.20
C THR A 71 10.31 -0.98 3.12
N GLY A 72 10.06 0.16 2.48
CA GLY A 72 10.85 0.64 1.33
C GLY A 72 12.23 1.18 1.69
N ARG A 73 12.51 1.42 2.97
CA ARG A 73 13.77 1.99 3.44
C ARG A 73 14.23 1.34 4.73
N SER A 74 15.55 1.15 4.84
CA SER A 74 16.23 0.74 6.08
C SER A 74 17.06 1.89 6.61
N GLU A 75 16.98 2.16 7.91
CA GLU A 75 17.77 3.18 8.58
C GLU A 75 19.17 2.69 8.95
N VAL A 76 19.38 1.38 8.91
CA VAL A 76 20.64 0.73 9.28
C VAL A 76 20.95 -0.42 8.33
N ASP A 77 22.21 -0.87 8.33
CA ASP A 77 22.56 -2.14 7.69
C ASP A 77 21.97 -3.28 8.52
N ALA A 78 21.11 -4.08 7.92
CA ALA A 78 20.43 -5.18 8.61
C ALA A 78 20.14 -6.32 7.64
N GLY A 79 20.69 -7.50 7.92
CA GLY A 79 20.49 -8.68 7.07
C GLY A 79 20.95 -8.44 5.63
N GLU A 80 20.06 -8.66 4.69
CA GLU A 80 20.30 -8.43 3.25
C GLU A 80 20.17 -6.97 2.83
N ASN A 81 19.70 -6.09 3.72
CA ASN A 81 19.40 -4.69 3.41
C ASN A 81 20.49 -3.77 3.92
N PRO A 82 21.22 -3.06 3.05
CA PRO A 82 22.03 -1.93 3.46
C PRO A 82 21.15 -0.75 3.87
N LYS A 83 21.71 0.19 4.61
CA LYS A 83 21.04 1.45 4.89
C LYS A 83 20.61 2.13 3.59
N GLY A 84 19.37 2.58 3.54
CA GLY A 84 18.78 3.21 2.34
C GLY A 84 17.61 2.41 1.79
N GLY A 85 17.41 2.45 0.48
CA GLY A 85 16.35 1.72 -0.19
C GLY A 85 16.52 0.22 -0.06
N THR A 86 15.43 -0.50 0.26
CA THR A 86 15.46 -1.94 0.49
C THR A 86 15.17 -2.76 -0.78
N GLY A 87 14.59 -2.13 -1.80
CA GLY A 87 14.07 -2.85 -2.96
C GLY A 87 12.83 -3.69 -2.66
N TYR A 88 12.19 -3.49 -1.50
CA TYR A 88 10.95 -4.20 -1.17
C TYR A 88 9.92 -4.03 -2.28
N GLY A 89 9.28 -5.13 -2.62
CA GLY A 89 8.26 -5.17 -3.67
C GLY A 89 8.78 -5.66 -5.02
N VAL A 90 10.07 -5.57 -5.30
CA VAL A 90 10.63 -6.03 -6.60
C VAL A 90 10.42 -7.53 -6.76
N ARG A 91 10.86 -8.32 -5.79
CA ARG A 91 10.69 -9.79 -5.80
C ARG A 91 9.22 -10.17 -5.76
N LEU A 92 8.46 -9.51 -4.89
CA LEU A 92 7.03 -9.74 -4.70
C LEU A 92 6.24 -9.54 -6.01
N LEU A 93 6.43 -8.40 -6.65
CA LEU A 93 5.71 -8.07 -7.89
C LEU A 93 6.14 -8.98 -9.03
N THR A 94 7.42 -9.28 -9.13
CA THR A 94 7.95 -10.21 -10.13
C THR A 94 7.30 -11.59 -9.95
N GLN A 95 7.32 -12.13 -8.75
CA GLN A 95 6.73 -13.43 -8.42
C GLN A 95 5.22 -13.46 -8.73
N TRP A 96 4.52 -12.39 -8.36
CA TRP A 96 3.09 -12.29 -8.60
C TRP A 96 2.76 -12.24 -10.11
N ILE A 97 3.46 -11.40 -10.86
CA ILE A 97 3.23 -11.26 -12.31
C ILE A 97 3.52 -12.58 -13.02
N MET A 98 4.60 -13.27 -12.65
CA MET A 98 4.94 -14.56 -13.24
C MET A 98 3.93 -15.66 -12.90
N SER A 99 3.13 -15.50 -11.85
CA SER A 99 2.09 -16.44 -11.43
C SER A 99 0.72 -16.20 -12.09
N LEU A 100 0.57 -15.13 -12.84
CA LEU A 100 -0.70 -14.77 -13.50
C LEU A 100 -0.99 -15.70 -14.73
#